data_8c4add486cc76e94a079b1fcc340de73
#
_entry.id   8c4add486cc76e94a079b1fcc340de73
#
_cell.length_a   1.000
_cell.length_b   1.000
_cell.length_c   1.000
_cell.angle_alpha   90.00
_cell.angle_beta   90.00
_cell.angle_gamma   90.00
#
_symmetry.space_group_name_H-M   'P 1'
#
loop_
_entity.id
_entity.type
_entity.pdbx_description
1 polymer ?
#
loop_
_entity_poly.entity_id
_entity_poly.type
_entity_poly.pdbx_seq_one_letter_code
_entity_poly.pdbx_strand_id
1 'polypeptide(L)'
;MATVREVMSTNLLNVDATATLTEAAAQMHARGVGAALVLNGERLSGILTERDVLRAVATGQVEGTKVGAWMTHDPETVEPGERPGHAAAIMLHGGFRHLPVLEGGTPIGIVSIRDLMRLVIDDEAPRGA
;
A
#
# COMPACT_ATOMS: atom_id res chain seq x y z
N MET A 1 20.66 -10.28 6.87
CA MET A 1 19.95 -10.13 5.61
C MET A 1 18.71 -9.30 5.80
N ALA A 2 18.45 -8.38 4.88
CA ALA A 2 17.27 -7.52 4.99
C ALA A 2 15.97 -8.32 4.85
N THR A 3 14.97 -7.92 5.60
CA THR A 3 13.61 -8.47 5.50
C THR A 3 12.64 -7.34 5.20
N VAL A 4 11.43 -7.71 4.80
CA VAL A 4 10.36 -6.75 4.54
C VAL A 4 10.09 -5.88 5.78
N ARG A 5 10.17 -6.46 6.98
CA ARG A 5 9.98 -5.71 8.23
C ARG A 5 10.90 -4.48 8.32
N GLU A 6 12.14 -4.61 7.84
CA GLU A 6 13.13 -3.55 7.95
C GLU A 6 12.86 -2.37 7.02
N VAL A 7 12.12 -2.60 5.94
CA VAL A 7 11.88 -1.57 4.93
C VAL A 7 10.42 -1.11 4.86
N MET A 8 9.49 -1.84 5.48
CA MET A 8 8.08 -1.46 5.45
C MET A 8 7.83 -0.15 6.19
N SER A 9 6.76 0.53 5.80
CA SER A 9 6.24 1.67 6.55
C SER A 9 5.22 1.15 7.57
N THR A 10 5.27 1.71 8.77
CA THR A 10 4.26 1.45 9.81
C THR A 10 3.22 2.58 9.91
N ASN A 11 3.36 3.60 9.06
CA ASN A 11 2.39 4.68 8.98
C ASN A 11 1.16 4.18 8.20
N LEU A 12 0.32 3.39 8.86
CA LEU A 12 -0.85 2.78 8.26
C LEU A 12 -2.05 3.71 8.35
N LEU A 13 -2.75 3.85 7.23
CA LEU A 13 -4.05 4.50 7.18
C LEU A 13 -5.09 3.41 6.92
N ASN A 14 -6.08 3.30 7.79
CA ASN A 14 -7.19 2.38 7.61
C ASN A 14 -8.44 3.19 7.27
N VAL A 15 -9.17 2.73 6.27
CA VAL A 15 -10.44 3.35 5.86
C VAL A 15 -11.50 2.30 5.72
N ASP A 16 -12.77 2.70 5.81
CA ASP A 16 -13.89 1.80 5.60
C ASP A 16 -14.25 1.73 4.12
N ALA A 17 -14.72 0.56 3.69
CA ALA A 17 -15.22 0.40 2.32
C ALA A 17 -16.42 1.32 2.04
N THR A 18 -17.16 1.71 3.08
CA THR A 18 -18.32 2.60 2.96
C THR A 18 -17.97 4.08 3.03
N ALA A 19 -16.71 4.43 3.34
CA ALA A 19 -16.26 5.81 3.27
C ALA A 19 -16.29 6.29 1.82
N THR A 20 -16.43 7.59 1.63
CA THR A 20 -16.37 8.13 0.28
C THR A 20 -14.94 8.13 -0.23
N LEU A 21 -14.79 8.04 -1.52
CA LEU A 21 -13.48 8.10 -2.15
C LEU A 21 -12.80 9.44 -1.84
N THR A 22 -13.55 10.54 -1.82
CA THR A 22 -13.04 11.87 -1.50
C THR A 22 -12.49 11.92 -0.07
N GLU A 23 -13.22 11.34 0.90
CA GLU A 23 -12.74 11.29 2.29
C GLU A 23 -11.44 10.50 2.40
N ALA A 24 -11.38 9.35 1.74
CA ALA A 24 -10.17 8.52 1.76
C ALA A 24 -8.99 9.23 1.12
N ALA A 25 -9.20 9.88 -0.01
CA ALA A 25 -8.16 10.65 -0.70
C ALA A 25 -7.64 11.79 0.17
N ALA A 26 -8.55 12.49 0.86
CA ALA A 26 -8.15 13.57 1.77
C ALA A 26 -7.29 13.06 2.92
N GLN A 27 -7.64 11.91 3.49
CA GLN A 27 -6.87 11.30 4.57
C GLN A 27 -5.50 10.83 4.08
N MET A 28 -5.45 10.25 2.89
CA MET A 28 -4.18 9.83 2.27
C MET A 28 -3.26 11.04 2.07
N HIS A 29 -3.82 12.12 1.56
CA HIS A 29 -3.07 13.35 1.36
C HIS A 29 -2.55 13.92 2.69
N ALA A 30 -3.41 13.99 3.70
CA ALA A 30 -3.05 14.54 5.01
C ALA A 30 -1.97 13.70 5.71
N ARG A 31 -1.99 12.38 5.52
CA ARG A 31 -1.01 11.46 6.11
C ARG A 31 0.24 11.30 5.25
N GLY A 32 0.23 11.81 4.03
CA GLY A 32 1.36 11.67 3.12
C GLY A 32 1.59 10.23 2.67
N VAL A 33 0.52 9.45 2.53
CA VAL A 33 0.62 8.04 2.12
C VAL A 33 -0.05 7.83 0.77
N GLY A 34 0.49 6.90 -0.01
CA GLY A 34 -0.03 6.56 -1.34
C GLY A 34 -1.00 5.39 -1.34
N ALA A 35 -1.31 4.85 -0.19
CA ALA A 35 -2.22 3.71 -0.08
C ALA A 35 -2.91 3.71 1.29
N ALA A 36 -4.14 3.16 1.31
CA ALA A 36 -4.90 2.96 2.53
C ALA A 36 -5.37 1.51 2.59
N LEU A 37 -5.35 0.92 3.77
CA LEU A 37 -5.86 -0.42 3.98
C LEU A 37 -7.35 -0.33 4.28
N VAL A 38 -8.10 -1.27 3.75
CA VAL A 38 -9.54 -1.38 3.99
C VAL A 38 -9.77 -2.60 4.84
N LEU A 39 -10.26 -2.39 6.05
CA LEU A 39 -10.49 -3.46 7.01
C LEU A 39 -11.97 -3.71 7.18
N ASN A 40 -12.32 -4.98 7.36
CA ASN A 40 -13.64 -5.41 7.79
C ASN A 40 -13.45 -6.04 9.16
N GLY A 41 -13.71 -5.26 10.22
CA GLY A 41 -13.29 -5.63 11.55
C GLY A 41 -11.76 -5.60 11.63
N GLU A 42 -11.15 -6.72 12.00
CA GLU A 42 -9.69 -6.84 12.06
C GLU A 42 -9.11 -7.46 10.79
N ARG A 43 -9.97 -7.88 9.87
CA ARG A 43 -9.56 -8.57 8.66
C ARG A 43 -9.31 -7.59 7.54
N LEU A 44 -8.18 -7.76 6.85
CA LEU A 44 -7.87 -6.99 5.65
C LEU A 44 -8.81 -7.43 4.53
N SER A 45 -9.60 -6.49 3.99
CA SER A 45 -10.51 -6.77 2.89
C SER A 45 -10.08 -6.12 1.58
N GLY A 46 -9.25 -5.09 1.63
CA GLY A 46 -8.83 -4.43 0.41
C GLY A 46 -7.71 -3.43 0.61
N ILE A 47 -7.24 -2.89 -0.49
CA ILE A 47 -6.28 -1.79 -0.49
C ILE A 47 -6.75 -0.75 -1.52
N LEU A 48 -6.71 0.51 -1.11
CA LEU A 48 -6.98 1.65 -1.99
C LEU A 48 -5.69 2.40 -2.22
N THR A 49 -5.35 2.65 -3.48
CA THR A 49 -4.12 3.35 -3.82
C THR A 49 -4.42 4.67 -4.52
N GLU A 50 -3.40 5.53 -4.58
CA GLU A 50 -3.51 6.79 -5.33
C GLU A 50 -3.83 6.56 -6.81
N ARG A 51 -3.38 5.43 -7.37
CA ARG A 51 -3.74 5.06 -8.74
C ARG A 51 -5.25 4.85 -8.88
N ASP A 52 -5.89 4.20 -7.89
CA ASP A 52 -7.33 4.00 -7.89
C ASP A 52 -8.07 5.33 -7.87
N VAL A 53 -7.59 6.27 -7.05
CA VAL A 53 -8.18 7.61 -6.98
C VAL A 53 -8.03 8.33 -8.33
N LEU A 54 -6.85 8.24 -8.94
CA LEU A 54 -6.61 8.83 -10.24
C LEU A 54 -7.54 8.26 -11.31
N ARG A 55 -7.75 6.95 -11.30
CA ARG A 55 -8.63 6.28 -12.25
C ARG A 55 -10.07 6.73 -12.09
N ALA A 56 -10.52 6.91 -10.85
CA ALA A 56 -11.87 7.42 -10.57
C ALA A 56 -12.03 8.85 -11.11
N VAL A 57 -11.03 9.70 -10.90
CA VAL A 57 -11.03 11.06 -11.43
C VAL A 57 -11.09 11.05 -12.96
N ALA A 58 -10.26 10.20 -13.57
CA ALA A 58 -10.18 10.11 -15.05
C ALA A 58 -11.50 9.66 -15.68
N THR A 59 -12.28 8.86 -14.98
CA THR A 59 -13.58 8.36 -15.47
C THR A 59 -14.76 9.21 -15.04
N GLY A 60 -14.53 10.28 -14.25
CA GLY A 60 -15.58 11.18 -13.79
C GLY A 60 -16.47 10.59 -12.70
N GLN A 61 -15.99 9.56 -11.99
CA GLN A 61 -16.80 8.81 -11.02
C GLN A 61 -16.40 9.07 -9.56
N VAL A 62 -15.93 10.25 -9.25
CA VAL A 62 -15.49 10.57 -7.89
C VAL A 62 -16.65 10.85 -6.96
N GLU A 63 -17.61 11.65 -7.42
CA GLU A 63 -18.67 12.15 -6.57
C GLU A 63 -19.64 11.05 -6.16
N GLY A 64 -19.87 10.90 -4.87
CA GLY A 64 -20.79 9.91 -4.33
C GLY A 64 -20.26 8.48 -4.37
N THR A 65 -19.05 8.27 -4.83
CA THR A 65 -18.44 6.94 -4.95
C THR A 65 -17.81 6.52 -3.62
N LYS A 66 -17.96 5.23 -3.31
CA LYS A 66 -17.40 4.63 -2.10
C LYS A 66 -16.07 3.96 -2.38
N VAL A 67 -15.24 3.87 -1.35
CA VAL A 67 -13.94 3.18 -1.41
C VAL A 67 -14.08 1.76 -1.95
N GLY A 68 -15.11 1.03 -1.48
CA GLY A 68 -15.32 -0.36 -1.88
C GLY A 68 -15.52 -0.58 -3.37
N ALA A 69 -15.94 0.46 -4.10
CA ALA A 69 -16.12 0.36 -5.54
C ALA A 69 -14.80 0.44 -6.32
N TRP A 70 -13.75 0.99 -5.70
CA TRP A 70 -12.47 1.24 -6.38
C TRP A 70 -11.29 0.48 -5.80
N MET A 71 -11.39 -0.01 -4.57
CA MET A 71 -10.31 -0.74 -3.93
C MET A 71 -10.01 -2.06 -4.65
N THR A 72 -8.81 -2.57 -4.49
CA THR A 72 -8.50 -3.94 -4.87
C THR A 72 -8.95 -4.84 -3.73
N HIS A 73 -9.84 -5.79 -4.03
CA HIS A 73 -10.34 -6.76 -3.06
C HIS A 73 -9.33 -7.90 -2.89
N ASP A 74 -9.21 -8.40 -1.66
CA ASP A 74 -8.29 -9.52 -1.33
C ASP A 74 -6.90 -9.31 -1.95
N PRO A 75 -6.21 -8.23 -1.57
CA PRO A 75 -4.92 -7.92 -2.18
C PRO A 75 -3.86 -8.96 -1.84
N GLU A 76 -2.86 -9.08 -2.69
CA GLU A 76 -1.67 -9.83 -2.37
C GLU A 76 -1.00 -9.21 -1.14
N THR A 77 -0.45 -10.06 -0.28
CA THR A 77 0.20 -9.63 0.95
C THR A 77 1.53 -10.35 1.11
N VAL A 78 2.37 -9.86 2.00
CA VAL A 78 3.63 -10.51 2.37
C VAL A 78 3.73 -10.57 3.88
N GLU A 79 4.57 -11.47 4.36
CA GLU A 79 4.90 -11.55 5.78
C GLU A 79 6.16 -10.76 6.07
N PRO A 80 6.34 -10.28 7.32
CA PRO A 80 7.47 -9.41 7.65
C PRO A 80 8.84 -10.07 7.51
N GLY A 81 8.90 -11.40 7.63
CA GLY A 81 10.16 -12.13 7.49
C GLY A 81 10.59 -12.41 6.06
N GLU A 82 9.76 -12.09 5.09
CA GLU A 82 10.09 -12.36 3.69
C GLU A 82 11.16 -11.42 3.18
N ARG A 83 11.84 -11.84 2.13
CA ARG A 83 12.89 -11.04 1.51
C ARG A 83 12.29 -9.92 0.66
N PRO A 84 12.92 -8.74 0.65
CA PRO A 84 12.47 -7.64 -0.20
C PRO A 84 12.37 -8.01 -1.68
N GLY A 85 13.28 -8.86 -2.17
CA GLY A 85 13.24 -9.32 -3.56
C GLY A 85 11.96 -10.11 -3.89
N HIS A 86 11.44 -10.86 -2.92
CA HIS A 86 10.18 -11.59 -3.10
C HIS A 86 9.01 -10.60 -3.22
N ALA A 87 8.98 -9.58 -2.37
CA ALA A 87 7.97 -8.53 -2.46
C ALA A 87 8.05 -7.80 -3.79
N ALA A 88 9.27 -7.49 -4.26
CA ALA A 88 9.47 -6.84 -5.55
C ALA A 88 8.93 -7.70 -6.70
N ALA A 89 9.17 -9.00 -6.65
CA ALA A 89 8.69 -9.92 -7.68
C ALA A 89 7.16 -9.94 -7.73
N ILE A 90 6.50 -9.97 -6.57
CA ILE A 90 5.03 -9.93 -6.49
C ILE A 90 4.50 -8.64 -7.12
N MET A 91 5.10 -7.50 -6.78
CA MET A 91 4.69 -6.21 -7.34
C MET A 91 4.87 -6.17 -8.85
N LEU A 92 6.02 -6.65 -9.32
CA LEU A 92 6.35 -6.63 -10.74
C LEU A 92 5.39 -7.48 -11.54
N HIS A 93 5.12 -8.71 -11.08
CA HIS A 93 4.20 -9.61 -11.76
C HIS A 93 2.75 -9.13 -11.71
N GLY A 94 2.34 -8.53 -10.60
CA GLY A 94 0.97 -8.07 -10.42
C GLY A 94 0.69 -6.69 -10.99
N GLY A 95 1.73 -5.92 -11.30
CA GLY A 95 1.56 -4.55 -11.81
C GLY A 95 1.12 -3.55 -10.76
N PHE A 96 1.39 -3.81 -9.49
CA PHE A 96 1.06 -2.88 -8.41
C PHE A 96 2.32 -2.50 -7.63
N ARG A 97 2.21 -1.45 -6.82
CA ARG A 97 3.36 -0.82 -6.16
C ARG A 97 3.30 -0.85 -4.65
N HIS A 98 2.31 -1.50 -4.07
CA HIS A 98 2.11 -1.55 -2.62
C HIS A 98 1.66 -2.94 -2.23
N LEU A 99 2.21 -3.45 -1.13
CA LEU A 99 1.80 -4.72 -0.53
C LEU A 99 1.58 -4.53 0.95
N PRO A 100 0.40 -4.91 1.46
CA PRO A 100 0.23 -4.99 2.91
C PRO A 100 1.13 -6.06 3.50
N VAL A 101 1.65 -5.79 4.68
CA VAL A 101 2.48 -6.74 5.42
C VAL A 101 1.64 -7.25 6.59
N LEU A 102 1.40 -8.56 6.61
CA LEU A 102 0.58 -9.19 7.64
C LEU A 102 1.45 -10.09 8.51
N GLU A 103 1.19 -10.04 9.81
CA GLU A 103 1.80 -10.95 10.78
C GLU A 103 0.67 -11.66 11.51
N GLY A 104 0.59 -12.98 11.33
CA GLY A 104 -0.51 -13.75 11.89
C GLY A 104 -1.89 -13.29 11.42
N GLY A 105 -1.97 -12.79 10.19
CA GLY A 105 -3.22 -12.28 9.61
C GLY A 105 -3.53 -10.84 9.95
N THR A 106 -2.72 -10.19 10.79
CA THR A 106 -2.94 -8.81 11.21
C THR A 106 -2.03 -7.87 10.41
N PRO A 107 -2.57 -6.81 9.79
CA PRO A 107 -1.74 -5.83 9.11
C PRO A 107 -0.83 -5.09 10.09
N ILE A 108 0.47 -5.12 9.83
CA ILE A 108 1.46 -4.44 10.67
C ILE A 108 2.23 -3.37 9.91
N GLY A 109 2.13 -3.38 8.59
CA GLY A 109 2.86 -2.43 7.77
C GLY A 109 2.40 -2.50 6.33
N ILE A 110 3.03 -1.66 5.54
CA ILE A 110 2.86 -1.65 4.09
C ILE A 110 4.24 -1.44 3.47
N VAL A 111 4.53 -2.17 2.40
CA VAL A 111 5.77 -1.99 1.66
C VAL A 111 5.44 -1.52 0.26
N SER A 112 6.14 -0.47 -0.17
CA SER A 112 5.97 0.08 -1.51
C SER A 112 7.19 -0.20 -2.36
N ILE A 113 7.05 -0.04 -3.67
CA ILE A 113 8.21 -0.14 -4.56
C ILE A 113 9.27 0.92 -4.19
N ARG A 114 8.84 2.09 -3.71
CA ARG A 114 9.75 3.13 -3.22
C ARG A 114 10.57 2.64 -2.03
N ASP A 115 9.94 1.93 -1.09
CA ASP A 115 10.63 1.38 0.08
C ASP A 115 11.72 0.40 -0.35
N LEU A 116 11.40 -0.45 -1.35
CA LEU A 116 12.37 -1.41 -1.88
C LEU A 116 13.51 -0.72 -2.62
N MET A 117 13.20 0.36 -3.34
CA MET A 117 14.23 1.11 -4.06
C MET A 117 15.24 1.76 -3.12
N ARG A 118 14.83 2.09 -1.90
CA ARG A 118 15.76 2.65 -0.91
C ARG A 118 16.90 1.70 -0.59
N LEU A 119 16.66 0.40 -0.57
CA LEU A 119 17.72 -0.58 -0.35
C LEU A 119 18.79 -0.50 -1.45
N VAL A 120 18.34 -0.40 -2.70
CA VAL A 120 19.24 -0.30 -3.84
C VAL A 120 20.01 1.02 -3.79
N ILE A 121 19.33 2.11 -3.52
CA ILE A 121 19.94 3.44 -3.47
C ILE A 121 20.97 3.53 -2.34
N ASP A 122 20.66 2.97 -1.17
CA ASP A 122 21.58 2.98 -0.04
C ASP A 122 22.84 2.20 -0.36
N ASP A 123 22.70 1.05 -1.05
CA ASP A 123 23.86 0.23 -1.44
C ASP A 123 24.70 0.90 -2.52
N GLU A 124 24.09 1.69 -3.39
CA GLU A 124 24.74 2.33 -4.53
C GLU A 124 25.11 3.78 -4.27
N ALA A 125 24.81 4.31 -3.09
CA ALA A 125 25.09 5.71 -2.79
C ALA A 125 26.59 6.00 -2.89
N PRO A 126 26.96 7.13 -3.49
CA PRO A 126 28.39 7.48 -3.59
C PRO A 126 28.99 7.64 -2.20
N ARG A 127 30.16 7.04 -2.00
CA ARG A 127 30.86 7.14 -0.74
C ARG A 127 31.45 8.54 -0.59
N GLY A 128 31.29 9.11 0.59
CA GLY A 128 31.77 10.45 0.87
C GLY A 128 30.87 11.56 0.37
N ALA A 129 29.67 11.20 -0.08
CA ALA A 129 28.68 12.18 -0.53
C ALA A 129 27.98 12.84 0.65
#